data_1470cd3e859f49e8bf8fa658a92329a9
#
_entry.id   1470cd3e859f49e8bf8fa658a92329a9
#
_cell.length_a   1.000
_cell.length_b   1.000
_cell.length_c   1.000
_cell.angle_alpha   90.00
_cell.angle_beta   90.00
_cell.angle_gamma   90.00
#
_symmetry.space_group_name_H-M   'P 1'
#
loop_
_entity.id
_entity.type
_entity.pdbx_description
1 polymer ?
#
loop_
_entity_poly.entity_id
_entity_poly.type
_entity_poly.pdbx_seq_one_letter_code
_entity_poly.pdbx_strand_id
1 'polypeptide(L)'
;MSSLSKTLRIIHAGALQQVIRKCVKHFSSHNANLTFEATGVGSREGAKRLLSGENYDIIALADQALFAELLVPDLVKSYYIFAADQIVIGYSQLSKGSEEINQGNWFETLLDPQVTFARSDHHLDPCGYRTLMVWQLSESFYSRPGLYSKMESACIPYSLYPKSLDLASALVNGKVDYAFLYSSEAEQLGLPYITLPSKVNLSNPAHANFYDQAAVSVESKVPGKNIIIHGKPIEFAIGISKESQNLELAQSFVELLTGPDGNSILEECGLIPC
;
A
#
# COMPACT_ATOMS: atom_id res chain seq x y z
N MET A 1 -36.85 8.01 22.30
CA MET A 1 -35.59 7.28 22.67
C MET A 1 -34.55 7.73 21.67
N SER A 2 -33.54 8.48 22.12
CA SER A 2 -32.41 8.87 21.27
C SER A 2 -31.65 7.59 20.89
N SER A 3 -31.70 7.18 19.63
CA SER A 3 -30.84 6.09 19.15
C SER A 3 -29.39 6.57 19.29
N LEU A 4 -28.62 5.94 20.17
CA LEU A 4 -27.18 6.15 20.24
C LEU A 4 -26.61 5.98 18.83
N SER A 5 -25.93 7.01 18.33
CA SER A 5 -25.20 6.96 17.06
C SER A 5 -24.17 5.84 17.16
N LYS A 6 -24.23 4.86 16.26
CA LYS A 6 -23.22 3.82 16.18
C LYS A 6 -22.02 4.35 15.40
N THR A 7 -20.80 4.12 15.90
CA THR A 7 -19.56 4.54 15.24
C THR A 7 -18.83 3.31 14.69
N LEU A 8 -18.61 3.27 13.38
CA LEU A 8 -17.80 2.23 12.74
C LEU A 8 -16.35 2.73 12.63
N ARG A 9 -15.42 2.01 13.25
CA ARG A 9 -13.99 2.36 13.31
C ARG A 9 -13.21 1.53 12.30
N ILE A 10 -12.57 2.22 11.35
CA ILE A 10 -11.84 1.59 10.25
C ILE A 10 -10.37 2.02 10.32
N ILE A 11 -9.45 1.06 10.40
CA ILE A 11 -8.03 1.32 10.15
C ILE A 11 -7.67 0.79 8.76
N HIS A 12 -6.96 1.59 7.99
CA HIS A 12 -6.68 1.24 6.59
C HIS A 12 -5.30 1.72 6.13
N ALA A 13 -4.77 1.07 5.09
CA ALA A 13 -3.57 1.51 4.40
C ALA A 13 -3.74 2.90 3.80
N GLY A 14 -2.67 3.69 3.75
CA GLY A 14 -2.66 5.02 3.12
C GLY A 14 -3.19 5.00 1.69
N ALA A 15 -2.77 4.01 0.89
CA ALA A 15 -3.23 3.80 -0.50
C ALA A 15 -4.75 3.64 -0.63
N LEU A 16 -5.45 3.22 0.43
CA LEU A 16 -6.89 3.04 0.45
C LEU A 16 -7.68 4.29 0.90
N GLN A 17 -7.01 5.42 1.16
CA GLN A 17 -7.64 6.63 1.70
C GLN A 17 -8.86 7.09 0.88
N GLN A 18 -8.74 7.16 -0.44
CA GLN A 18 -9.82 7.60 -1.31
C GLN A 18 -10.93 6.54 -1.43
N VAL A 19 -10.56 5.27 -1.52
CA VAL A 19 -11.52 4.15 -1.56
C VAL A 19 -12.40 4.17 -0.31
N ILE A 20 -11.78 4.16 0.87
CA ILE A 20 -12.52 4.16 2.14
C ILE A 20 -13.41 5.40 2.26
N ARG A 21 -12.92 6.58 1.87
CA ARG A 21 -13.72 7.81 1.87
C ARG A 21 -14.96 7.72 0.98
N LYS A 22 -14.81 7.16 -0.25
CA LYS A 22 -15.94 6.98 -1.17
C LYS A 22 -16.93 5.93 -0.67
N CYS A 23 -16.43 4.79 -0.16
CA CYS A 23 -17.25 3.75 0.45
C CYS A 23 -18.03 4.29 1.67
N VAL A 24 -17.37 5.04 2.56
CA VAL A 24 -18.04 5.68 3.71
C VAL A 24 -19.14 6.63 3.24
N LYS A 25 -18.87 7.45 2.23
CA LYS A 25 -19.90 8.36 1.65
C LYS A 25 -21.08 7.58 1.08
N HIS A 26 -20.85 6.51 0.32
CA HIS A 26 -21.90 5.65 -0.24
C HIS A 26 -22.69 4.96 0.88
N PHE A 27 -22.01 4.36 1.85
CA PHE A 27 -22.64 3.65 2.96
C PHE A 27 -23.50 4.58 3.85
N SER A 28 -23.02 5.80 4.11
CA SER A 28 -23.74 6.81 4.90
C SER A 28 -25.02 7.27 4.25
N SER A 29 -25.11 7.29 2.92
CA SER A 29 -26.33 7.68 2.21
C SER A 29 -27.51 6.74 2.47
N HIS A 30 -27.22 5.49 2.89
CA HIS A 30 -28.22 4.47 3.21
C HIS A 30 -28.38 4.22 4.72
N ASN A 31 -27.56 4.88 5.57
CA ASN A 31 -27.50 4.66 7.02
C ASN A 31 -27.43 5.98 7.79
N ALA A 32 -28.60 6.66 7.98
CA ALA A 32 -28.70 8.04 8.43
C ALA A 32 -28.17 8.36 9.86
N ASN A 33 -27.96 7.38 10.74
CA ASN A 33 -27.53 7.57 12.13
C ASN A 33 -26.18 6.90 12.45
N LEU A 34 -25.32 6.76 11.43
CA LEU A 34 -24.02 6.13 11.55
C LEU A 34 -22.90 7.17 11.45
N THR A 35 -21.92 7.06 12.32
CA THR A 35 -20.67 7.82 12.26
C THR A 35 -19.50 6.92 11.91
N PHE A 36 -18.46 7.49 11.32
CA PHE A 36 -17.26 6.76 10.91
C PHE A 36 -16.01 7.43 11.46
N GLU A 37 -15.10 6.62 11.97
CA GLU A 37 -13.73 7.00 12.31
C GLU A 37 -12.79 6.20 11.43
N ALA A 38 -12.20 6.82 10.40
CA ALA A 38 -11.25 6.18 9.48
C ALA A 38 -9.83 6.68 9.73
N THR A 39 -8.90 5.76 10.01
CA THR A 39 -7.50 6.04 10.31
C THR A 39 -6.59 5.47 9.24
N GLY A 40 -5.94 6.34 8.46
CA GLY A 40 -4.98 5.94 7.42
C GLY A 40 -3.56 5.87 7.97
N VAL A 41 -2.91 4.70 7.84
CA VAL A 41 -1.54 4.42 8.30
C VAL A 41 -0.81 3.50 7.32
N GLY A 42 0.47 3.21 7.53
CA GLY A 42 1.14 2.11 6.86
C GLY A 42 0.53 0.77 7.30
N SER A 43 0.40 -0.20 6.37
CA SER A 43 -0.33 -1.45 6.67
C SER A 43 0.27 -2.24 7.82
N ARG A 44 1.60 -2.33 7.93
CA ARG A 44 2.25 -3.00 9.06
C ARG A 44 2.04 -2.24 10.38
N GLU A 45 2.04 -0.92 10.34
CA GLU A 45 1.68 -0.09 11.50
C GLU A 45 0.23 -0.36 11.91
N GLY A 46 -0.71 -0.40 10.97
CA GLY A 46 -2.12 -0.72 11.24
C GLY A 46 -2.29 -2.08 11.91
N ALA A 47 -1.59 -3.11 11.42
CA ALA A 47 -1.59 -4.42 12.05
C ALA A 47 -0.98 -4.39 13.47
N LYS A 48 0.12 -3.65 13.68
CA LYS A 48 0.74 -3.48 15.00
C LYS A 48 -0.19 -2.76 16.01
N ARG A 49 -0.95 -1.76 15.57
CA ARG A 49 -1.93 -1.07 16.41
C ARG A 49 -3.03 -2.01 16.88
N LEU A 50 -3.55 -2.86 15.97
CA LEU A 50 -4.52 -3.88 16.35
C LEU A 50 -3.92 -4.89 17.36
N LEU A 51 -2.68 -5.32 17.15
CA LEU A 51 -1.93 -6.19 18.07
C LEU A 51 -1.71 -5.55 19.45
N SER A 52 -1.55 -4.23 19.51
CA SER A 52 -1.40 -3.50 20.78
C SER A 52 -2.73 -3.29 21.54
N GLY A 53 -3.85 -3.74 20.97
CA GLY A 53 -5.18 -3.65 21.59
C GLY A 53 -5.94 -2.38 21.26
N GLU A 54 -5.51 -1.60 20.25
CA GLU A 54 -6.34 -0.51 19.74
C GLU A 54 -7.61 -1.08 19.09
N ASN A 55 -8.75 -0.44 19.38
CA ASN A 55 -10.06 -0.96 19.03
C ASN A 55 -10.55 -0.42 17.68
N TYR A 56 -10.61 -1.31 16.69
CA TYR A 56 -11.16 -1.06 15.36
C TYR A 56 -12.16 -2.16 15.01
N ASP A 57 -13.20 -1.82 14.24
CA ASP A 57 -14.17 -2.79 13.72
C ASP A 57 -13.65 -3.46 12.44
N ILE A 58 -12.97 -2.69 11.57
CA ILE A 58 -12.49 -3.13 10.26
C ILE A 58 -11.01 -2.76 10.11
N ILE A 59 -10.27 -3.68 9.51
CA ILE A 59 -8.90 -3.46 9.07
C ILE A 59 -8.76 -3.76 7.58
N ALA A 60 -8.25 -2.80 6.79
CA ALA A 60 -8.02 -2.93 5.35
C ALA A 60 -6.57 -2.58 5.01
N LEU A 61 -5.82 -3.55 4.49
CA LEU A 61 -4.37 -3.46 4.31
C LEU A 61 -3.96 -3.62 2.84
N ALA A 62 -2.87 -2.97 2.47
CA ALA A 62 -2.26 -3.04 1.15
C ALA A 62 -1.38 -4.29 0.94
N ASP A 63 -1.42 -5.24 1.86
CA ASP A 63 -0.79 -6.56 1.73
C ASP A 63 -1.60 -7.63 2.46
N GLN A 64 -2.16 -8.55 1.71
CA GLN A 64 -2.95 -9.67 2.24
C GLN A 64 -2.11 -10.61 3.14
N ALA A 65 -0.80 -10.70 2.90
CA ALA A 65 0.07 -11.57 3.70
C ALA A 65 0.13 -11.17 5.19
N LEU A 66 -0.09 -9.88 5.50
CA LEU A 66 -0.13 -9.39 6.88
C LEU A 66 -1.26 -10.00 7.71
N PHE A 67 -2.36 -10.39 7.07
CA PHE A 67 -3.43 -11.09 7.77
C PHE A 67 -2.97 -12.46 8.27
N ALA A 68 -2.39 -13.28 7.42
CA ALA A 68 -1.89 -14.60 7.80
C ALA A 68 -0.68 -14.50 8.78
N GLU A 69 0.19 -13.50 8.60
CA GLU A 69 1.39 -13.31 9.43
C GLU A 69 1.06 -12.80 10.83
N LEU A 70 0.15 -11.81 10.94
CA LEU A 70 0.02 -11.02 12.16
C LEU A 70 -1.37 -11.12 12.83
N LEU A 71 -2.44 -11.33 12.07
CA LEU A 71 -3.80 -11.08 12.54
C LEU A 71 -4.66 -12.34 12.67
N VAL A 72 -4.52 -13.29 11.76
CA VAL A 72 -5.30 -14.54 11.76
C VAL A 72 -4.54 -15.62 12.53
N PRO A 73 -5.21 -16.42 13.37
CA PRO A 73 -6.63 -16.36 13.69
C PRO A 73 -6.94 -15.47 14.92
N ASP A 74 -5.94 -14.86 15.55
CA ASP A 74 -6.06 -14.29 16.89
C ASP A 74 -6.98 -13.05 16.94
N LEU A 75 -6.79 -12.10 16.04
CA LEU A 75 -7.47 -10.80 16.02
C LEU A 75 -8.54 -10.69 14.92
N VAL A 76 -8.36 -11.40 13.82
CA VAL A 76 -9.28 -11.46 12.68
C VAL A 76 -9.57 -12.92 12.38
N LYS A 77 -10.85 -13.27 12.15
CA LYS A 77 -11.25 -14.66 11.86
C LYS A 77 -10.87 -15.07 10.43
N SER A 78 -11.15 -14.18 9.48
CA SER A 78 -10.92 -14.36 8.05
C SER A 78 -10.80 -13.00 7.37
N TYR A 79 -10.25 -12.98 6.16
CA TYR A 79 -10.12 -11.79 5.35
C TYR A 79 -10.51 -12.06 3.90
N TYR A 80 -10.79 -11.00 3.15
CA TYR A 80 -11.13 -11.04 1.73
C TYR A 80 -10.10 -10.23 0.96
N ILE A 81 -9.53 -10.81 -0.10
CA ILE A 81 -8.77 -10.07 -1.11
C ILE A 81 -9.80 -9.33 -1.96
N PHE A 82 -9.61 -8.04 -2.19
CA PHE A 82 -10.61 -7.23 -2.89
C PHE A 82 -10.04 -6.36 -4.00
N ALA A 83 -8.72 -6.15 -4.02
CA ALA A 83 -8.07 -5.35 -5.04
C ALA A 83 -6.62 -5.78 -5.28
N ALA A 84 -6.10 -5.46 -6.47
CA ALA A 84 -4.69 -5.58 -6.87
C ALA A 84 -4.14 -4.22 -7.31
N ASP A 85 -2.80 -4.09 -7.31
CA ASP A 85 -2.08 -2.88 -7.72
C ASP A 85 -0.68 -3.23 -8.26
N GLN A 86 0.12 -2.22 -8.58
CA GLN A 86 1.51 -2.34 -9.04
C GLN A 86 2.38 -1.22 -8.47
N ILE A 87 3.70 -1.46 -8.37
CA ILE A 87 4.66 -0.41 -8.06
C ILE A 87 5.02 0.34 -9.34
N VAL A 88 4.96 1.66 -9.25
CA VAL A 88 5.35 2.61 -10.30
C VAL A 88 6.37 3.61 -9.76
N ILE A 89 7.00 4.38 -10.66
CA ILE A 89 7.84 5.51 -10.30
C ILE A 89 7.07 6.79 -10.62
N GLY A 90 6.51 7.41 -9.59
CA GLY A 90 5.84 8.70 -9.71
C GLY A 90 6.84 9.83 -9.82
N TYR A 91 6.46 10.90 -10.55
CA TYR A 91 7.25 12.12 -10.71
C TYR A 91 6.36 13.34 -10.90
N SER A 92 6.94 14.53 -10.92
CA SER A 92 6.26 15.77 -11.27
C SER A 92 6.87 16.39 -12.54
N GLN A 93 6.20 17.35 -13.12
CA GLN A 93 6.76 18.08 -14.28
C GLN A 93 8.05 18.84 -13.95
N LEU A 94 8.31 19.08 -12.65
CA LEU A 94 9.53 19.76 -12.17
C LEU A 94 10.67 18.78 -11.85
N SER A 95 10.42 17.47 -11.93
CA SER A 95 11.41 16.44 -11.62
C SER A 95 12.52 16.43 -12.65
N LYS A 96 13.76 16.38 -12.20
CA LYS A 96 14.93 16.40 -13.08
C LYS A 96 14.97 15.15 -13.94
N GLY A 97 15.17 15.31 -15.26
CA GLY A 97 15.18 14.22 -16.22
C GLY A 97 13.80 13.63 -16.56
N SER A 98 12.70 14.30 -16.16
CA SER A 98 11.34 13.83 -16.38
C SER A 98 10.94 13.71 -17.86
N GLU A 99 11.60 14.42 -18.76
CA GLU A 99 11.33 14.35 -20.21
C GLU A 99 11.94 13.11 -20.88
N GLU A 100 12.98 12.52 -20.29
CA GLU A 100 13.75 11.42 -20.90
C GLU A 100 13.57 10.09 -20.18
N ILE A 101 13.12 10.10 -18.93
CA ILE A 101 12.97 8.90 -18.10
C ILE A 101 11.89 7.97 -18.67
N ASN A 102 12.20 6.67 -18.72
CA ASN A 102 11.28 5.61 -19.18
C ASN A 102 11.61 4.27 -18.51
N GLN A 103 10.82 3.24 -18.83
CA GLN A 103 10.99 1.89 -18.25
C GLN A 103 12.37 1.23 -18.52
N GLY A 104 13.15 1.72 -19.46
CA GLY A 104 14.46 1.15 -19.83
C GLY A 104 15.65 1.85 -19.18
N ASN A 105 15.49 3.11 -18.76
CA ASN A 105 16.60 3.95 -18.24
C ASN A 105 16.36 4.55 -16.85
N TRP A 106 15.23 4.27 -16.20
CA TRP A 106 14.84 4.89 -14.93
C TRP A 106 15.93 4.79 -13.84
N PHE A 107 16.63 3.68 -13.77
CA PHE A 107 17.69 3.48 -12.78
C PHE A 107 18.93 4.34 -13.08
N GLU A 108 19.22 4.66 -14.33
CA GLU A 108 20.30 5.59 -14.70
C GLU A 108 19.93 7.02 -14.31
N THR A 109 18.68 7.42 -14.56
CA THR A 109 18.15 8.73 -14.15
C THR A 109 18.14 8.90 -12.63
N LEU A 110 17.63 7.89 -11.89
CA LEU A 110 17.54 7.98 -10.42
C LEU A 110 18.92 7.93 -9.74
N LEU A 111 19.93 7.35 -10.38
CA LEU A 111 21.30 7.30 -9.86
C LEU A 111 22.15 8.52 -10.23
N ASP A 112 21.59 9.49 -10.99
CA ASP A 112 22.27 10.79 -11.19
C ASP A 112 22.36 11.52 -9.84
N PRO A 113 23.56 11.97 -9.42
CA PRO A 113 23.75 12.66 -8.13
C PRO A 113 22.93 13.96 -7.95
N GLN A 114 22.39 14.51 -9.03
CA GLN A 114 21.53 15.69 -8.98
C GLN A 114 20.05 15.36 -8.78
N VAL A 115 19.66 14.09 -8.93
CA VAL A 115 18.29 13.60 -8.80
C VAL A 115 18.06 13.09 -7.40
N THR A 116 16.91 13.40 -6.84
CA THR A 116 16.47 12.90 -5.53
C THR A 116 15.31 11.94 -5.68
N PHE A 117 15.37 10.80 -5.01
CA PHE A 117 14.25 9.86 -4.98
C PHE A 117 14.08 9.23 -3.61
N ALA A 118 12.88 8.78 -3.31
CA ALA A 118 12.54 8.24 -2.01
C ALA A 118 11.55 7.06 -2.10
N ARG A 119 11.45 6.34 -1.01
CA ARG A 119 10.46 5.30 -0.75
C ARG A 119 9.92 5.41 0.68
N SER A 120 8.80 4.76 0.94
CA SER A 120 8.27 4.66 2.31
C SER A 120 9.08 3.67 3.18
N ASP A 121 8.87 3.75 4.51
CA ASP A 121 9.53 2.87 5.46
C ASP A 121 9.08 1.41 5.30
N HIS A 122 10.03 0.52 4.99
CA HIS A 122 9.76 -0.90 4.76
C HIS A 122 9.36 -1.69 6.02
N HIS A 123 9.57 -1.15 7.22
CA HIS A 123 9.11 -1.75 8.46
C HIS A 123 7.65 -1.41 8.80
N LEU A 124 7.12 -0.34 8.20
CA LEU A 124 5.79 0.19 8.50
C LEU A 124 4.82 0.06 7.32
N ASP A 125 5.32 0.09 6.09
CA ASP A 125 4.50 0.17 4.89
C ASP A 125 4.91 -0.85 3.81
N PRO A 126 3.94 -1.63 3.27
CA PRO A 126 4.19 -2.56 2.17
C PRO A 126 4.80 -1.93 0.92
N CYS A 127 4.43 -0.70 0.56
CA CYS A 127 5.04 0.01 -0.57
C CYS A 127 6.57 0.10 -0.40
N GLY A 128 7.05 0.32 0.83
CA GLY A 128 8.47 0.40 1.14
C GLY A 128 9.24 -0.90 0.91
N TYR A 129 8.78 -2.03 1.44
CA TYR A 129 9.46 -3.31 1.19
C TYR A 129 9.25 -3.82 -0.24
N ARG A 130 8.14 -3.54 -0.87
CA ARG A 130 7.90 -3.85 -2.29
C ARG A 130 8.83 -3.05 -3.21
N THR A 131 9.14 -1.81 -2.87
CA THR A 131 10.17 -1.03 -3.57
C THR A 131 11.53 -1.70 -3.50
N LEU A 132 11.95 -2.21 -2.33
CA LEU A 132 13.20 -2.98 -2.21
C LEU A 132 13.18 -4.25 -3.06
N MET A 133 12.04 -4.95 -3.11
CA MET A 133 11.86 -6.12 -3.98
C MET A 133 11.95 -5.74 -5.47
N VAL A 134 11.31 -4.64 -5.88
CA VAL A 134 11.42 -4.10 -7.25
C VAL A 134 12.88 -3.85 -7.62
N TRP A 135 13.69 -3.28 -6.74
CA TRP A 135 15.12 -3.04 -7.02
C TRP A 135 15.91 -4.35 -7.16
N GLN A 136 15.65 -5.36 -6.30
CA GLN A 136 16.28 -6.69 -6.42
C GLN A 136 15.89 -7.39 -7.72
N LEU A 137 14.59 -7.39 -8.06
CA LEU A 137 14.07 -7.97 -9.31
C LEU A 137 14.62 -7.24 -10.54
N SER A 138 14.76 -5.92 -10.46
CA SER A 138 15.33 -5.10 -11.54
C SER A 138 16.80 -5.41 -11.78
N GLU A 139 17.59 -5.65 -10.73
CA GLU A 139 19.00 -6.09 -10.87
C GLU A 139 19.10 -7.35 -11.74
N SER A 140 18.25 -8.35 -11.49
CA SER A 140 18.19 -9.58 -12.28
C SER A 140 17.60 -9.35 -13.67
N PHE A 141 16.50 -8.64 -13.77
CA PHE A 141 15.77 -8.42 -15.03
C PHE A 141 16.59 -7.65 -16.07
N TYR A 142 17.24 -6.55 -15.64
CA TYR A 142 18.06 -5.71 -16.53
C TYR A 142 19.52 -6.20 -16.64
N SER A 143 19.89 -7.29 -15.96
CA SER A 143 21.26 -7.80 -15.91
C SER A 143 22.29 -6.73 -15.48
N ARG A 144 21.97 -6.01 -14.39
CA ARG A 144 22.76 -4.90 -13.84
C ARG A 144 23.28 -5.25 -12.42
N PRO A 145 24.33 -6.06 -12.26
CA PRO A 145 24.85 -6.44 -10.95
C PRO A 145 25.18 -5.22 -10.08
N GLY A 146 24.75 -5.24 -8.81
CA GLY A 146 24.94 -4.18 -7.84
C GLY A 146 23.94 -3.03 -7.95
N LEU A 147 22.91 -3.13 -8.81
CA LEU A 147 21.87 -2.11 -8.92
C LEU A 147 21.14 -1.91 -7.59
N TYR A 148 20.73 -2.99 -6.93
CA TYR A 148 20.07 -2.92 -5.63
C TYR A 148 20.85 -2.07 -4.61
N SER A 149 22.12 -2.39 -4.40
CA SER A 149 22.98 -1.68 -3.43
C SER A 149 23.18 -0.20 -3.80
N LYS A 150 23.28 0.13 -5.10
CA LYS A 150 23.38 1.51 -5.56
C LYS A 150 22.11 2.28 -5.28
N MET A 151 20.92 1.70 -5.59
CA MET A 151 19.63 2.30 -5.31
C MET A 151 19.43 2.53 -3.82
N GLU A 152 19.77 1.54 -2.98
CA GLU A 152 19.65 1.64 -1.53
C GLU A 152 20.55 2.77 -0.97
N SER A 153 21.78 2.88 -1.47
CA SER A 153 22.74 3.92 -1.04
C SER A 153 22.35 5.33 -1.49
N ALA A 154 21.72 5.47 -2.65
CA ALA A 154 21.32 6.77 -3.22
C ALA A 154 19.96 7.27 -2.73
N CYS A 155 19.10 6.36 -2.23
CA CYS A 155 17.76 6.70 -1.78
C CYS A 155 17.80 7.61 -0.54
N ILE A 156 16.96 8.66 -0.52
CA ILE A 156 16.75 9.48 0.67
C ILE A 156 16.26 8.57 1.83
N PRO A 157 16.71 8.80 3.07
CA PRO A 157 16.34 7.99 4.21
C PRO A 157 14.82 7.78 4.31
N TYR A 158 14.39 6.52 4.24
CA TYR A 158 12.99 6.10 4.28
C TYR A 158 12.27 6.49 5.58
N SER A 159 13.00 6.67 6.67
CA SER A 159 12.45 7.08 7.98
C SER A 159 11.71 8.41 7.97
N LEU A 160 11.84 9.21 6.92
CA LEU A 160 11.09 10.44 6.73
C LEU A 160 9.67 10.21 6.20
N TYR A 161 9.38 9.02 5.67
CA TYR A 161 8.11 8.69 5.00
C TYR A 161 7.54 7.39 5.55
N PRO A 162 6.81 7.43 6.67
CA PRO A 162 6.28 6.23 7.33
C PRO A 162 5.22 5.50 6.50
N LYS A 163 4.62 6.17 5.51
CA LYS A 163 3.65 5.60 4.57
C LYS A 163 3.78 6.22 3.17
N SER A 164 3.31 5.50 2.17
CA SER A 164 3.34 5.93 0.76
C SER A 164 2.60 7.24 0.50
N LEU A 165 1.50 7.51 1.20
CA LEU A 165 0.77 8.78 1.08
C LEU A 165 1.61 9.99 1.51
N ASP A 166 2.43 9.87 2.55
CA ASP A 166 3.33 10.96 2.99
C ASP A 166 4.43 11.19 1.95
N LEU A 167 4.94 10.12 1.35
CA LEU A 167 5.90 10.15 0.26
C LEU A 167 5.31 10.81 -1.00
N ALA A 168 4.09 10.45 -1.40
CA ALA A 168 3.38 11.07 -2.51
C ALA A 168 3.17 12.57 -2.28
N SER A 169 2.85 12.98 -1.05
CA SER A 169 2.76 14.39 -0.67
C SER A 169 4.11 15.10 -0.78
N ALA A 170 5.20 14.45 -0.46
CA ALA A 170 6.55 15.02 -0.61
C ALA A 170 6.91 15.26 -2.09
N LEU A 171 6.51 14.33 -2.97
CA LEU A 171 6.69 14.45 -4.41
C LEU A 171 5.88 15.63 -4.98
N VAL A 172 4.59 15.74 -4.64
CA VAL A 172 3.73 16.87 -5.04
C VAL A 172 4.33 18.22 -4.61
N ASN A 173 4.94 18.27 -3.43
CA ASN A 173 5.57 19.50 -2.90
C ASN A 173 7.01 19.73 -3.38
N GLY A 174 7.52 18.93 -4.32
CA GLY A 174 8.87 19.08 -4.88
C GLY A 174 10.02 18.82 -3.89
N LYS A 175 9.76 18.07 -2.81
CA LYS A 175 10.80 17.69 -1.84
C LYS A 175 11.70 16.56 -2.35
N VAL A 176 11.19 15.77 -3.28
CA VAL A 176 11.91 14.73 -4.02
C VAL A 176 11.52 14.80 -5.50
N ASP A 177 12.41 14.39 -6.40
CA ASP A 177 12.14 14.35 -7.84
C ASP A 177 11.30 13.11 -8.20
N TYR A 178 11.57 11.95 -7.57
CA TYR A 178 10.90 10.68 -7.87
C TYR A 178 10.51 9.94 -6.59
N ALA A 179 9.43 9.17 -6.69
CA ALA A 179 8.94 8.35 -5.61
C ALA A 179 8.44 6.99 -6.11
N PHE A 180 8.77 5.92 -5.39
CA PHE A 180 8.16 4.62 -5.63
C PHE A 180 6.82 4.56 -4.90
N LEU A 181 5.74 4.41 -5.68
CA LEU A 181 4.35 4.47 -5.22
C LEU A 181 3.55 3.31 -5.79
N TYR A 182 2.35 3.11 -5.27
CA TYR A 182 1.33 2.36 -6.00
C TYR A 182 0.79 3.17 -7.17
N SER A 183 0.43 2.51 -8.29
CA SER A 183 -0.17 3.20 -9.43
C SER A 183 -1.46 3.90 -9.05
N SER A 184 -2.28 3.27 -8.22
CA SER A 184 -3.52 3.87 -7.70
C SER A 184 -3.27 5.19 -6.94
N GLU A 185 -2.20 5.29 -6.16
CA GLU A 185 -1.86 6.53 -5.45
C GLU A 185 -1.41 7.63 -6.42
N ALA A 186 -0.60 7.29 -7.42
CA ALA A 186 -0.17 8.24 -8.43
C ALA A 186 -1.38 8.77 -9.23
N GLU A 187 -2.30 7.90 -9.65
CA GLU A 187 -3.52 8.27 -10.37
C GLU A 187 -4.45 9.17 -9.53
N GLN A 188 -4.69 8.82 -8.26
CA GLN A 188 -5.53 9.59 -7.35
C GLN A 188 -5.02 11.02 -7.11
N LEU A 189 -3.71 11.22 -7.22
CA LEU A 189 -3.05 12.51 -7.06
C LEU A 189 -2.80 13.24 -8.39
N GLY A 190 -3.16 12.62 -9.52
CA GLY A 190 -2.91 13.15 -10.86
C GLY A 190 -1.41 13.30 -11.18
N LEU A 191 -0.57 12.46 -10.55
CA LEU A 191 0.86 12.43 -10.79
C LEU A 191 1.18 11.62 -12.06
N PRO A 192 2.02 12.11 -12.94
CA PRO A 192 2.61 11.28 -13.97
C PRO A 192 3.50 10.21 -13.34
N TYR A 193 3.57 9.04 -13.97
CA TYR A 193 4.39 7.94 -13.49
C TYR A 193 4.92 7.08 -14.64
N ILE A 194 5.97 6.33 -14.34
CA ILE A 194 6.55 5.33 -15.23
C ILE A 194 6.08 3.95 -14.76
N THR A 195 5.41 3.24 -15.66
CA THR A 195 5.07 1.83 -15.45
C THR A 195 6.31 0.98 -15.70
N LEU A 196 6.69 0.18 -14.72
CA LEU A 196 7.79 -0.78 -14.83
C LEU A 196 7.30 -2.07 -15.53
N PRO A 197 8.20 -2.86 -16.12
CA PRO A 197 7.84 -4.16 -16.69
C PRO A 197 7.12 -5.05 -15.68
N SER A 198 6.11 -5.80 -16.10
CA SER A 198 5.30 -6.66 -15.22
C SER A 198 6.12 -7.71 -14.45
N LYS A 199 7.31 -8.09 -14.95
CA LYS A 199 8.25 -8.96 -14.23
C LYS A 199 8.87 -8.32 -12.98
N VAL A 200 8.82 -7.01 -12.82
CA VAL A 200 9.45 -6.34 -11.67
C VAL A 200 8.48 -5.51 -10.83
N ASN A 201 7.34 -5.08 -11.39
CA ASN A 201 6.39 -4.20 -10.72
C ASN A 201 5.40 -4.90 -9.76
N LEU A 202 5.50 -6.21 -9.61
CA LEU A 202 4.68 -7.05 -8.73
C LEU A 202 3.17 -7.09 -9.07
N SER A 203 2.79 -6.79 -10.31
CA SER A 203 1.36 -6.74 -10.70
C SER A 203 0.79 -8.08 -11.17
N ASN A 204 1.62 -8.96 -11.74
CA ASN A 204 1.14 -10.10 -12.52
C ASN A 204 1.36 -11.44 -11.80
N PRO A 205 0.27 -12.14 -11.40
CA PRO A 205 0.38 -13.46 -10.75
C PRO A 205 1.16 -14.51 -11.56
N ALA A 206 1.19 -14.40 -12.89
CA ALA A 206 1.98 -15.31 -13.73
C ALA A 206 3.50 -15.21 -13.49
N HIS A 207 3.98 -14.15 -12.85
CA HIS A 207 5.37 -13.95 -12.49
C HIS A 207 5.69 -14.24 -11.02
N ALA A 208 4.78 -14.87 -10.26
CA ALA A 208 4.95 -15.15 -8.84
C ALA A 208 6.27 -15.85 -8.50
N ASN A 209 6.68 -16.85 -9.29
CA ASN A 209 7.96 -17.56 -9.10
C ASN A 209 9.19 -16.65 -9.32
N PHE A 210 9.07 -15.64 -10.17
CA PHE A 210 10.14 -14.66 -10.35
C PHE A 210 10.17 -13.67 -9.18
N TYR A 211 9.00 -13.23 -8.71
CA TYR A 211 8.88 -12.34 -7.57
C TYR A 211 9.43 -12.95 -6.28
N ASP A 212 9.23 -14.25 -6.07
CA ASP A 212 9.69 -15.00 -4.89
C ASP A 212 11.23 -14.98 -4.72
N GLN A 213 11.99 -14.65 -5.77
CA GLN A 213 13.44 -14.47 -5.70
C GLN A 213 13.86 -13.22 -4.90
N ALA A 214 12.96 -12.22 -4.80
CA ALA A 214 13.21 -11.05 -3.99
C ALA A 214 12.77 -11.30 -2.54
N ALA A 215 13.59 -10.85 -1.58
CA ALA A 215 13.32 -11.05 -0.16
C ALA A 215 13.76 -9.85 0.66
N VAL A 216 12.95 -9.46 1.65
CA VAL A 216 13.20 -8.31 2.53
C VAL A 216 12.98 -8.73 3.98
N SER A 217 13.90 -8.30 4.84
CA SER A 217 13.79 -8.48 6.29
C SER A 217 12.93 -7.36 6.87
N VAL A 218 11.85 -7.71 7.56
CA VAL A 218 10.96 -6.77 8.22
C VAL A 218 10.72 -7.18 9.67
N GLU A 219 10.34 -6.23 10.53
CA GLU A 219 10.04 -6.52 11.92
C GLU A 219 8.81 -7.42 12.06
N SER A 220 8.91 -8.48 12.88
CA SER A 220 7.81 -9.42 13.14
C SER A 220 6.85 -8.91 14.23
N LYS A 221 5.82 -9.71 14.55
CA LYS A 221 4.94 -9.43 15.70
C LYS A 221 5.65 -9.54 17.07
N VAL A 222 6.79 -10.20 17.11
CA VAL A 222 7.62 -10.30 18.34
C VAL A 222 8.63 -9.16 18.33
N PRO A 223 8.56 -8.22 19.26
CA PRO A 223 9.46 -7.09 19.33
C PRO A 223 10.95 -7.52 19.27
N GLY A 224 11.74 -6.83 18.46
CA GLY A 224 13.17 -7.10 18.25
C GLY A 224 13.48 -8.36 17.43
N LYS A 225 12.49 -9.02 16.85
CA LYS A 225 12.68 -10.12 15.90
C LYS A 225 12.25 -9.70 14.50
N ASN A 226 13.03 -10.13 13.52
CA ASN A 226 12.70 -9.93 12.11
C ASN A 226 12.25 -11.25 11.48
N ILE A 227 11.45 -11.12 10.43
CA ILE A 227 11.10 -12.19 9.49
C ILE A 227 11.52 -11.78 8.09
N ILE A 228 11.72 -12.77 7.24
CA ILE A 228 11.96 -12.55 5.82
C ILE A 228 10.63 -12.73 5.11
N ILE A 229 10.24 -11.73 4.31
CA ILE A 229 9.12 -11.80 3.40
C ILE A 229 9.61 -11.86 1.97
N HIS A 230 8.97 -12.68 1.17
CA HIS A 230 9.27 -12.87 -0.24
C HIS A 230 8.33 -12.08 -1.14
N GLY A 231 8.80 -11.74 -2.33
CA GLY A 231 8.01 -11.04 -3.33
C GLY A 231 6.80 -11.86 -3.79
N LYS A 232 5.66 -11.20 -3.88
CA LYS A 232 4.38 -11.76 -4.33
C LYS A 232 3.63 -10.71 -5.14
N PRO A 233 2.60 -11.09 -5.92
CA PRO A 233 1.67 -10.14 -6.49
C PRO A 233 1.08 -9.21 -5.42
N ILE A 234 0.82 -7.96 -5.81
CA ILE A 234 0.23 -6.97 -4.91
C ILE A 234 -1.26 -7.22 -4.81
N GLU A 235 -1.71 -7.63 -3.63
CA GLU A 235 -3.11 -7.91 -3.32
C GLU A 235 -3.48 -7.23 -2.01
N PHE A 236 -4.56 -6.46 -2.06
CA PHE A 236 -5.11 -5.74 -0.92
C PHE A 236 -6.21 -6.57 -0.28
N ALA A 237 -6.26 -6.55 1.04
CA ALA A 237 -7.23 -7.35 1.78
C ALA A 237 -7.91 -6.57 2.90
N ILE A 238 -9.14 -7.02 3.24
CA ILE A 238 -9.96 -6.46 4.30
C ILE A 238 -10.46 -7.56 5.23
N GLY A 239 -10.50 -7.27 6.52
CA GLY A 239 -11.02 -8.18 7.54
C GLY A 239 -11.75 -7.44 8.65
N ILE A 240 -12.57 -8.18 9.41
CA ILE A 240 -13.32 -7.67 10.55
C ILE A 240 -12.61 -8.12 11.84
N SER A 241 -12.37 -7.17 12.74
CA SER A 241 -11.81 -7.45 14.06
C SER A 241 -12.74 -8.33 14.87
N LYS A 242 -12.19 -9.30 15.60
CA LYS A 242 -12.97 -10.12 16.56
C LYS A 242 -13.55 -9.30 17.71
N GLU A 243 -12.92 -8.19 18.03
CA GLU A 243 -13.34 -7.26 19.08
C GLU A 243 -14.34 -6.20 18.60
N SER A 244 -14.81 -6.32 17.32
CA SER A 244 -15.79 -5.39 16.78
C SER A 244 -17.08 -5.38 17.61
N GLN A 245 -17.46 -4.19 18.04
CA GLN A 245 -18.73 -3.95 18.74
C GLN A 245 -19.91 -3.73 17.75
N ASN A 246 -19.60 -3.66 16.45
CA ASN A 246 -20.54 -3.31 15.37
C ASN A 246 -20.51 -4.38 14.25
N LEU A 247 -20.50 -5.67 14.62
CA LEU A 247 -20.24 -6.79 13.69
C LEU A 247 -21.11 -6.75 12.43
N GLU A 248 -22.44 -6.55 12.58
CA GLU A 248 -23.38 -6.49 11.44
C GLU A 248 -23.07 -5.34 10.49
N LEU A 249 -22.75 -4.14 11.05
CA LEU A 249 -22.36 -2.98 10.24
C LEU A 249 -21.01 -3.19 9.54
N ALA A 250 -20.05 -3.81 10.24
CA ALA A 250 -18.75 -4.14 9.66
C ALA A 250 -18.90 -5.14 8.51
N GLN A 251 -19.76 -6.16 8.66
CA GLN A 251 -20.09 -7.11 7.60
C GLN A 251 -20.69 -6.42 6.38
N SER A 252 -21.72 -5.58 6.58
CA SER A 252 -22.36 -4.84 5.49
C SER A 252 -21.38 -3.88 4.79
N PHE A 253 -20.44 -3.27 5.51
CA PHE A 253 -19.40 -2.43 4.90
C PHE A 253 -18.41 -3.25 4.06
N VAL A 254 -17.99 -4.43 4.55
CA VAL A 254 -17.14 -5.35 3.79
C VAL A 254 -17.86 -5.84 2.53
N GLU A 255 -19.15 -6.22 2.64
CA GLU A 255 -19.99 -6.61 1.50
C GLU A 255 -20.12 -5.49 0.46
N LEU A 256 -20.27 -4.23 0.89
CA LEU A 256 -20.25 -3.10 -0.02
C LEU A 256 -18.92 -3.02 -0.77
N LEU A 257 -17.78 -3.06 -0.05
CA LEU A 257 -16.46 -2.88 -0.68
C LEU A 257 -16.11 -4.02 -1.64
N THR A 258 -16.52 -5.25 -1.33
CA THR A 258 -16.23 -6.44 -2.13
C THR A 258 -17.33 -6.75 -3.18
N GLY A 259 -18.38 -5.96 -3.23
CA GLY A 259 -19.49 -6.09 -4.16
C GLY A 259 -19.39 -5.15 -5.38
N PRO A 260 -20.40 -5.14 -6.26
CA PRO A 260 -20.38 -4.36 -7.51
C PRO A 260 -20.13 -2.86 -7.32
N ASP A 261 -20.75 -2.24 -6.31
CA ASP A 261 -20.58 -0.80 -6.03
C ASP A 261 -19.15 -0.52 -5.56
N GLY A 262 -18.58 -1.40 -4.73
CA GLY A 262 -17.20 -1.34 -4.30
C GLY A 262 -16.22 -1.51 -5.47
N ASN A 263 -16.48 -2.44 -6.39
CA ASN A 263 -15.67 -2.62 -7.60
C ASN A 263 -15.61 -1.34 -8.44
N SER A 264 -16.76 -0.68 -8.65
CA SER A 264 -16.81 0.60 -9.37
C SER A 264 -16.00 1.68 -8.65
N ILE A 265 -16.07 1.74 -7.30
CA ILE A 265 -15.28 2.68 -6.50
C ILE A 265 -13.78 2.38 -6.60
N LEU A 266 -13.40 1.10 -6.61
CA LEU A 266 -12.00 0.67 -6.76
C LEU A 266 -11.43 1.10 -8.11
N GLU A 267 -12.14 0.82 -9.21
CA GLU A 267 -11.76 1.25 -10.56
C GLU A 267 -11.61 2.77 -10.67
N GLU A 268 -12.57 3.53 -10.12
CA GLU A 268 -12.48 4.99 -10.06
C GLU A 268 -11.29 5.52 -9.23
N CYS A 269 -10.70 4.68 -8.39
CA CYS A 269 -9.52 4.98 -7.60
C CYS A 269 -8.23 4.38 -8.18
N GLY A 270 -8.25 3.84 -9.40
CA GLY A 270 -7.07 3.27 -10.06
C GLY A 270 -6.64 1.90 -9.53
N LEU A 271 -7.48 1.22 -8.76
CA LEU A 271 -7.25 -0.15 -8.29
C LEU A 271 -7.95 -1.16 -9.20
N ILE A 272 -7.41 -2.37 -9.26
CA ILE A 272 -7.97 -3.48 -10.03
C ILE A 272 -8.80 -4.34 -9.06
N PRO A 273 -10.13 -4.43 -9.20
CA PRO A 273 -10.96 -5.33 -8.39
C PRO A 273 -10.58 -6.79 -8.57
N CYS A 274 -10.72 -7.62 -7.50
CA CYS A 274 -10.44 -9.06 -7.50
C CYS A 274 -11.71 -9.89 -7.25
#